data_1cfe42beba6b98da83fbe7227b8eace9
#
_entry.id   1cfe42beba6b98da83fbe7227b8eace9
#
_cell.length_a   1.000
_cell.length_b   1.000
_cell.length_c   1.000
_cell.angle_alpha   90.00
_cell.angle_beta   90.00
_cell.angle_gamma   90.00
#
_symmetry.space_group_name_H-M   'P 1'
#
loop_
_entity.id
_entity.type
_entity.pdbx_description
1 polymer ?
#
loop_
_entity_poly.entity_id
_entity_poly.type
_entity_poly.pdbx_seq_one_letter_code
_entity_poly.pdbx_strand_id
1 'polypeptide(L)'
;MPVKRKSDQSIIEALNKAQHIAFGPVLFQAVRSALATGLLSHISEAQDTEDEAARACGLTAYAVGVLVDVLIAGDVLTKADDGKLALTKTGQCLLLDEMTRVNFNFTADVCYRGMDHLTEALTEGKPAGLKELGDWETIYPAISQLPHPARESWFAFDHYYSDRYFVMLAEELRDRLNPQTLFDVGGNTGKFAAACLKAMPQTRVTLIDLPQQCATACSNSILAPFADRFSAAEVDWLKPD
;
A
#
# COMPACT_ATOMS: atom_id res chain seq x y z
N MET A 1 32.52 -5.01 -4.97
CA MET A 1 32.79 -4.94 -3.52
C MET A 1 32.26 -6.22 -2.87
N PRO A 2 33.05 -6.96 -2.08
CA PRO A 2 32.53 -8.16 -1.42
C PRO A 2 31.51 -7.75 -0.36
N VAL A 3 30.32 -8.37 -0.40
CA VAL A 3 29.27 -8.22 0.59
C VAL A 3 29.85 -8.71 1.93
N LYS A 4 30.02 -7.80 2.90
CA LYS A 4 30.37 -8.17 4.28
C LYS A 4 29.26 -9.11 4.78
N ARG A 5 29.57 -10.39 4.96
CA ARG A 5 28.70 -11.33 5.68
C ARG A 5 28.55 -10.79 7.10
N LYS A 6 27.29 -10.51 7.53
CA LYS A 6 26.97 -10.31 8.95
C LYS A 6 27.18 -11.65 9.65
N SER A 7 28.40 -11.92 10.11
CA SER A 7 28.79 -13.20 10.74
C SER A 7 28.54 -13.27 12.26
N ASP A 8 27.95 -12.21 12.88
CA ASP A 8 27.82 -12.10 14.33
C ASP A 8 26.39 -12.23 14.87
N GLN A 9 25.46 -12.78 14.08
CA GLN A 9 24.12 -13.08 14.57
C GLN A 9 24.14 -14.35 15.41
N SER A 10 23.67 -14.29 16.67
CA SER A 10 23.55 -15.49 17.51
C SER A 10 22.52 -16.46 16.92
N ILE A 11 22.68 -17.76 17.19
CA ILE A 11 21.73 -18.79 16.71
C ILE A 11 20.31 -18.53 17.24
N ILE A 12 20.18 -17.98 18.44
CA ILE A 12 18.89 -17.63 19.05
C ILE A 12 18.20 -16.50 18.27
N GLU A 13 18.96 -15.45 17.91
CA GLU A 13 18.41 -14.36 17.07
C GLU A 13 18.01 -14.86 15.68
N ALA A 14 18.77 -15.77 15.09
CA ALA A 14 18.43 -16.37 13.80
C ALA A 14 17.15 -17.22 13.89
N LEU A 15 17.01 -18.03 14.94
CA LEU A 15 15.81 -18.81 15.20
C LEU A 15 14.59 -17.92 15.42
N ASN A 16 14.71 -16.86 16.22
CA ASN A 16 13.60 -15.91 16.44
C ASN A 16 13.14 -15.24 15.13
N LYS A 17 14.08 -14.80 14.29
CA LYS A 17 13.73 -14.23 12.97
C LYS A 17 13.06 -15.25 12.05
N ALA A 18 13.53 -16.51 12.07
CA ALA A 18 12.89 -17.57 11.30
C ALA A 18 11.44 -17.83 11.76
N GLN A 19 11.18 -17.81 13.09
CA GLN A 19 9.81 -17.92 13.61
C GLN A 19 8.94 -16.71 13.20
N HIS A 20 9.48 -15.48 13.25
CA HIS A 20 8.74 -14.30 12.77
C HIS A 20 8.35 -14.42 11.29
N ILE A 21 9.21 -14.97 10.45
CA ILE A 21 8.89 -15.23 9.04
C ILE A 21 7.80 -16.32 8.92
N ALA A 22 7.98 -17.44 9.64
CA ALA A 22 7.07 -18.58 9.57
C ALA A 22 5.64 -18.24 10.05
N PHE A 23 5.53 -17.46 11.13
CA PHE A 23 4.24 -17.04 11.72
C PHE A 23 3.76 -15.66 11.26
N GLY A 24 4.51 -14.99 10.37
CA GLY A 24 4.13 -13.69 9.81
C GLY A 24 2.70 -13.63 9.27
N PRO A 25 2.24 -14.60 8.45
CA PRO A 25 0.87 -14.65 7.97
C PRO A 25 -0.19 -14.72 9.09
N VAL A 26 0.10 -15.43 10.19
CA VAL A 26 -0.81 -15.55 11.34
C VAL A 26 -0.94 -14.20 12.05
N LEU A 27 0.19 -13.55 12.34
CA LEU A 27 0.21 -12.23 12.96
C LEU A 27 -0.49 -11.19 12.08
N PHE A 28 -0.22 -11.20 10.77
CA PHE A 28 -0.86 -10.29 9.82
C PHE A 28 -2.39 -10.41 9.85
N GLN A 29 -2.92 -11.65 9.83
CA GLN A 29 -4.35 -11.87 9.87
C GLN A 29 -4.97 -11.55 11.24
N ALA A 30 -4.25 -11.78 12.34
CA ALA A 30 -4.70 -11.37 13.68
C ALA A 30 -4.84 -9.83 13.76
N VAL A 31 -3.85 -9.08 13.28
CA VAL A 31 -3.92 -7.61 13.20
C VAL A 31 -5.09 -7.17 12.32
N ARG A 32 -5.26 -7.80 11.14
CA ARG A 32 -6.38 -7.50 10.23
C ARG A 32 -7.74 -7.69 10.92
N SER A 33 -7.89 -8.81 11.62
CA SER A 33 -9.12 -9.12 12.34
C SER A 33 -9.37 -8.13 13.48
N ALA A 34 -8.34 -7.79 14.25
CA ALA A 34 -8.44 -6.85 15.36
C ALA A 34 -8.75 -5.41 14.88
N LEU A 35 -8.25 -5.00 13.70
CA LEU A 35 -8.63 -3.73 13.07
C LEU A 35 -10.10 -3.77 12.59
N ALA A 36 -10.48 -4.83 11.89
CA ALA A 36 -11.81 -4.97 11.28
C ALA A 36 -12.94 -5.08 12.33
N THR A 37 -12.67 -5.71 13.47
CA THR A 37 -13.62 -5.84 14.58
C THR A 37 -13.66 -4.63 15.51
N GLY A 38 -12.79 -3.64 15.30
CA GLY A 38 -12.68 -2.47 16.16
C GLY A 38 -11.95 -2.73 17.48
N LEU A 39 -11.37 -3.92 17.69
CA LEU A 39 -10.69 -4.29 18.94
C LEU A 39 -9.52 -3.35 19.25
N LEU A 40 -8.65 -3.04 18.27
CA LEU A 40 -7.53 -2.12 18.49
C LEU A 40 -8.00 -0.69 18.78
N SER A 41 -9.06 -0.22 18.11
CA SER A 41 -9.63 1.10 18.35
C SER A 41 -10.18 1.19 19.77
N HIS A 42 -10.93 0.17 20.20
CA HIS A 42 -11.48 0.10 21.54
C HIS A 42 -10.39 0.10 22.64
N ILE A 43 -9.35 -0.74 22.49
CA ILE A 43 -8.22 -0.78 23.43
C ILE A 43 -7.43 0.54 23.45
N SER A 44 -7.41 1.27 22.35
CA SER A 44 -6.77 2.60 22.29
C SER A 44 -7.52 3.65 23.12
N GLU A 45 -8.84 3.53 23.21
CA GLU A 45 -9.72 4.48 23.91
C GLU A 45 -9.96 4.10 25.36
N ALA A 46 -10.10 2.78 25.63
CA ALA A 46 -10.39 2.22 26.94
C ALA A 46 -9.33 1.15 27.28
N GLN A 47 -8.69 1.30 28.43
CA GLN A 47 -7.74 0.31 28.93
C GLN A 47 -8.52 -0.80 29.68
N ASP A 48 -9.22 -1.62 28.91
CA ASP A 48 -10.10 -2.67 29.42
C ASP A 48 -9.36 -4.02 29.51
N THR A 49 -9.96 -4.92 30.30
CA THR A 49 -9.60 -6.34 30.30
C THR A 49 -10.12 -7.04 29.04
N GLU A 50 -9.65 -8.28 28.78
CA GLU A 50 -10.13 -9.07 27.64
C GLU A 50 -11.65 -9.27 27.64
N ASP A 51 -12.24 -9.53 28.81
CA ASP A 51 -13.69 -9.75 28.96
C ASP A 51 -14.50 -8.49 28.69
N GLU A 52 -14.00 -7.33 29.09
CA GLU A 52 -14.63 -6.03 28.84
C GLU A 52 -14.53 -5.67 27.36
N ALA A 53 -13.35 -5.81 26.76
CA ALA A 53 -13.12 -5.59 25.33
C ALA A 53 -13.96 -6.55 24.46
N ALA A 54 -14.11 -7.81 24.87
CA ALA A 54 -14.95 -8.78 24.17
C ALA A 54 -16.41 -8.32 24.13
N ARG A 55 -16.96 -7.88 25.27
CA ARG A 55 -18.33 -7.37 25.34
C ARG A 55 -18.51 -6.10 24.49
N ALA A 56 -17.56 -5.18 24.56
CA ALA A 56 -17.64 -3.92 23.83
C ALA A 56 -17.58 -4.12 22.30
N CYS A 57 -16.77 -5.08 21.83
CA CYS A 57 -16.62 -5.39 20.40
C CYS A 57 -17.65 -6.42 19.88
N GLY A 58 -18.53 -6.96 20.73
CA GLY A 58 -19.48 -8.01 20.33
C GLY A 58 -18.83 -9.34 19.99
N LEU A 59 -17.66 -9.63 20.57
CA LEU A 59 -16.88 -10.86 20.36
C LEU A 59 -17.03 -11.81 21.57
N THR A 60 -16.67 -13.08 21.38
CA THR A 60 -16.56 -14.00 22.51
C THR A 60 -15.25 -13.77 23.28
N ALA A 61 -15.25 -14.02 24.60
CA ALA A 61 -14.03 -13.93 25.41
C ALA A 61 -12.89 -14.82 24.86
N TYR A 62 -13.24 -16.01 24.39
CA TYR A 62 -12.27 -16.92 23.76
C TYR A 62 -11.63 -16.31 22.50
N ALA A 63 -12.42 -15.70 21.61
CA ALA A 63 -11.91 -15.07 20.39
C ALA A 63 -10.97 -13.90 20.71
N VAL A 64 -11.33 -13.06 21.70
CA VAL A 64 -10.46 -11.95 22.12
C VAL A 64 -9.19 -12.48 22.77
N GLY A 65 -9.27 -13.47 23.67
CA GLY A 65 -8.09 -14.10 24.29
C GLY A 65 -7.10 -14.62 23.25
N VAL A 66 -7.58 -15.38 22.23
CA VAL A 66 -6.72 -15.87 21.14
C VAL A 66 -6.09 -14.72 20.34
N LEU A 67 -6.84 -13.67 20.00
CA LEU A 67 -6.28 -12.50 19.32
C LEU A 67 -5.25 -11.78 20.17
N VAL A 68 -5.55 -11.55 21.45
CA VAL A 68 -4.65 -10.86 22.40
C VAL A 68 -3.33 -11.61 22.55
N ASP A 69 -3.35 -12.93 22.69
CA ASP A 69 -2.12 -13.75 22.79
C ASP A 69 -1.22 -13.54 21.56
N VAL A 70 -1.78 -13.60 20.36
CA VAL A 70 -1.03 -13.39 19.11
C VAL A 70 -0.54 -11.95 19.00
N LEU A 71 -1.36 -10.96 19.37
CA LEU A 71 -1.01 -9.54 19.27
C LEU A 71 0.05 -9.14 20.30
N ILE A 72 0.08 -9.75 21.49
CA ILE A 72 1.16 -9.59 22.47
C ILE A 72 2.45 -10.22 21.95
N ALA A 73 2.39 -11.44 21.43
CA ALA A 73 3.54 -12.11 20.83
C ALA A 73 4.14 -11.33 19.65
N GLY A 74 3.30 -10.58 18.93
CA GLY A 74 3.68 -9.71 17.82
C GLY A 74 4.06 -8.28 18.21
N ASP A 75 4.20 -7.96 19.50
CA ASP A 75 4.51 -6.61 20.01
C ASP A 75 3.50 -5.54 19.55
N VAL A 76 2.23 -5.92 19.39
CA VAL A 76 1.12 -4.99 19.05
C VAL A 76 0.40 -4.52 20.30
N LEU A 77 0.21 -5.42 21.28
CA LEU A 77 -0.42 -5.14 22.55
C LEU A 77 0.51 -5.46 23.74
N THR A 78 0.21 -4.85 24.87
CA THR A 78 0.74 -5.23 26.18
C THR A 78 -0.43 -5.51 27.12
N LYS A 79 -0.19 -6.34 28.13
CA LYS A 79 -1.12 -6.65 29.20
C LYS A 79 -0.46 -6.36 30.55
N ALA A 80 -1.10 -5.52 31.36
CA ALA A 80 -0.63 -5.18 32.69
C ALA A 80 -0.99 -6.27 33.71
N ASP A 81 -0.41 -6.20 34.94
CA ASP A 81 -0.66 -7.17 36.00
C ASP A 81 -2.14 -7.21 36.46
N ASP A 82 -2.87 -6.11 36.30
CA ASP A 82 -4.30 -6.01 36.56
C ASP A 82 -5.18 -6.52 35.40
N GLY A 83 -4.56 -7.08 34.37
CA GLY A 83 -5.24 -7.66 33.21
C GLY A 83 -5.63 -6.65 32.12
N LYS A 84 -5.36 -5.36 32.31
CA LYS A 84 -5.68 -4.32 31.34
C LYS A 84 -4.78 -4.37 30.11
N LEU A 85 -5.40 -4.13 28.97
CA LEU A 85 -4.76 -4.12 27.66
C LEU A 85 -4.38 -2.70 27.25
N ALA A 86 -3.24 -2.56 26.58
CA ALA A 86 -2.82 -1.30 25.98
C ALA A 86 -2.09 -1.54 24.66
N LEU A 87 -2.19 -0.56 23.74
CA LEU A 87 -1.40 -0.58 22.50
C LEU A 87 0.07 -0.28 22.81
N THR A 88 0.97 -1.05 22.21
CA THR A 88 2.38 -0.67 22.09
C THR A 88 2.55 0.47 21.09
N LYS A 89 3.77 0.97 20.90
CA LYS A 89 4.07 1.91 19.80
C LYS A 89 3.81 1.28 18.42
N THR A 90 4.09 -0.02 18.27
CA THR A 90 3.78 -0.79 17.05
C THR A 90 2.27 -0.82 16.82
N GLY A 91 1.48 -1.12 17.85
CA GLY A 91 0.03 -1.11 17.78
C GLY A 91 -0.54 0.27 17.43
N GLN A 92 0.02 1.33 18.00
CA GLN A 92 -0.36 2.71 17.67
C GLN A 92 -0.07 3.05 16.19
N CYS A 93 1.09 2.66 15.65
CA CYS A 93 1.39 2.84 14.23
C CYS A 93 0.42 2.06 13.34
N LEU A 94 0.12 0.81 13.65
CA LEU A 94 -0.84 0.00 12.90
C LEU A 94 -2.24 0.61 12.88
N LEU A 95 -2.65 1.27 13.95
CA LEU A 95 -3.98 1.89 14.07
C LEU A 95 -4.02 3.30 13.47
N LEU A 96 -3.00 4.14 13.69
CA LEU A 96 -3.08 5.59 13.52
C LEU A 96 -2.16 6.13 12.39
N ASP A 97 -1.05 5.46 12.08
CA ASP A 97 -0.12 5.97 11.07
C ASP A 97 -0.66 5.71 9.66
N GLU A 98 -0.80 6.78 8.88
CA GLU A 98 -1.38 6.74 7.54
C GLU A 98 -0.58 5.84 6.59
N MET A 99 0.75 5.95 6.59
CA MET A 99 1.61 5.12 5.73
C MET A 99 1.45 3.64 6.06
N THR A 100 1.50 3.31 7.34
CA THR A 100 1.34 1.93 7.81
C THR A 100 -0.01 1.35 7.40
N ARG A 101 -1.08 2.13 7.55
CA ARG A 101 -2.44 1.71 7.18
C ARG A 101 -2.59 1.51 5.68
N VAL A 102 -2.07 2.43 4.88
CA VAL A 102 -2.09 2.32 3.41
C VAL A 102 -1.36 1.06 2.96
N ASN A 103 -0.16 0.81 3.48
CA ASN A 103 0.63 -0.38 3.17
C ASN A 103 -0.06 -1.66 3.62
N PHE A 104 -0.66 -1.63 4.83
CA PHE A 104 -1.36 -2.76 5.40
C PHE A 104 -2.60 -3.14 4.58
N ASN A 105 -3.42 -2.15 4.22
CA ASN A 105 -4.63 -2.36 3.42
C ASN A 105 -4.28 -2.85 2.01
N PHE A 106 -3.27 -2.25 1.35
CA PHE A 106 -2.80 -2.73 0.05
C PHE A 106 -2.36 -4.19 0.11
N THR A 107 -1.57 -4.55 1.11
CA THR A 107 -1.15 -5.94 1.30
C THR A 107 -2.35 -6.85 1.54
N ALA A 108 -3.29 -6.44 2.41
CA ALA A 108 -4.45 -7.25 2.80
C ALA A 108 -5.44 -7.49 1.65
N ASP A 109 -5.74 -6.43 0.89
CA ASP A 109 -6.86 -6.42 -0.05
C ASP A 109 -6.43 -6.73 -1.48
N VAL A 110 -5.19 -6.36 -1.85
CA VAL A 110 -4.66 -6.55 -3.21
C VAL A 110 -3.74 -7.75 -3.29
N CYS A 111 -2.77 -7.88 -2.35
CA CYS A 111 -1.68 -8.84 -2.53
C CYS A 111 -1.94 -10.19 -1.87
N TYR A 112 -2.58 -10.21 -0.69
CA TYR A 112 -2.52 -11.35 0.24
C TYR A 112 -2.95 -12.68 -0.37
N ARG A 113 -4.09 -12.71 -1.06
CA ARG A 113 -4.58 -13.92 -1.72
C ARG A 113 -3.70 -14.33 -2.90
N GLY A 114 -3.26 -13.36 -3.70
CA GLY A 114 -2.40 -13.60 -4.85
C GLY A 114 -1.01 -14.14 -4.48
N MET A 115 -0.50 -13.88 -3.27
CA MET A 115 0.79 -14.38 -2.81
C MET A 115 0.85 -15.90 -2.68
N ASP A 116 -0.27 -16.59 -2.51
CA ASP A 116 -0.33 -18.06 -2.51
C ASP A 116 0.11 -18.67 -3.86
N HIS A 117 -0.01 -17.88 -4.94
CA HIS A 117 0.40 -18.26 -6.30
C HIS A 117 1.79 -17.76 -6.69
N LEU A 118 2.61 -17.29 -5.73
CA LEU A 118 3.91 -16.70 -6.05
C LEU A 118 4.86 -17.70 -6.74
N THR A 119 4.89 -18.95 -6.27
CA THR A 119 5.73 -19.98 -6.89
C THR A 119 5.30 -20.25 -8.34
N GLU A 120 3.99 -20.35 -8.59
CA GLU A 120 3.44 -20.50 -9.93
C GLU A 120 3.84 -19.32 -10.83
N ALA A 121 3.68 -18.09 -10.33
CA ALA A 121 4.05 -16.89 -11.07
C ALA A 121 5.54 -16.84 -11.46
N LEU A 122 6.42 -17.24 -10.53
CA LEU A 122 7.87 -17.29 -10.78
C LEU A 122 8.27 -18.36 -11.78
N THR A 123 7.59 -19.53 -11.78
CA THR A 123 7.91 -20.63 -12.67
C THR A 123 7.35 -20.43 -14.08
N GLU A 124 6.20 -19.81 -14.22
CA GLU A 124 5.53 -19.58 -15.50
C GLU A 124 5.83 -18.23 -16.15
N GLY A 125 6.44 -17.30 -15.40
CA GLY A 125 6.70 -15.95 -15.89
C GLY A 125 5.43 -15.12 -16.12
N LYS A 126 4.33 -15.43 -15.39
CA LYS A 126 3.02 -14.79 -15.50
C LYS A 126 2.51 -14.34 -14.13
N PRO A 127 1.65 -13.33 -14.05
CA PRO A 127 1.08 -12.87 -12.77
C PRO A 127 -0.03 -13.82 -12.27
N ALA A 128 0.33 -15.06 -11.93
CA ALA A 128 -0.63 -16.13 -11.58
C ALA A 128 -1.58 -15.77 -10.44
N GLY A 129 -1.13 -14.93 -9.48
CA GLY A 129 -1.96 -14.47 -8.37
C GLY A 129 -3.07 -13.49 -8.77
N LEU A 130 -3.03 -12.93 -9.98
CA LEU A 130 -4.03 -11.99 -10.46
C LEU A 130 -5.43 -12.60 -10.56
N LYS A 131 -5.50 -13.92 -10.79
CA LYS A 131 -6.76 -14.69 -10.82
C LYS A 131 -7.62 -14.57 -9.56
N GLU A 132 -7.03 -14.20 -8.42
CA GLU A 132 -7.76 -13.93 -7.18
C GLU A 132 -8.60 -12.63 -7.23
N LEU A 133 -8.29 -11.73 -8.15
CA LEU A 133 -8.98 -10.46 -8.36
C LEU A 133 -9.85 -10.47 -9.62
N GLY A 134 -9.43 -11.19 -10.65
CA GLY A 134 -10.14 -11.32 -11.92
C GLY A 134 -9.31 -12.02 -12.99
N ASP A 135 -9.90 -12.21 -14.16
CA ASP A 135 -9.28 -12.89 -15.30
C ASP A 135 -8.68 -11.88 -16.28
N TRP A 136 -7.43 -11.46 -16.01
CA TRP A 136 -6.67 -10.53 -16.84
C TRP A 136 -5.23 -11.01 -17.02
N GLU A 137 -4.64 -10.72 -18.16
CA GLU A 137 -3.23 -11.01 -18.42
C GLU A 137 -2.28 -10.18 -17.54
N THR A 138 -2.64 -8.92 -17.30
CA THR A 138 -1.90 -7.99 -16.42
C THR A 138 -2.88 -7.15 -15.61
N ILE A 139 -2.40 -6.53 -14.52
CA ILE A 139 -3.24 -5.70 -13.66
C ILE A 139 -3.64 -4.37 -14.31
N TYR A 140 -2.80 -3.84 -15.22
CA TYR A 140 -2.93 -2.45 -15.69
C TYR A 140 -4.26 -2.12 -16.37
N PRO A 141 -4.80 -2.94 -17.31
CA PRO A 141 -6.10 -2.67 -17.91
C PRO A 141 -7.27 -2.83 -16.93
N ALA A 142 -7.01 -3.52 -15.81
CA ALA A 142 -8.04 -3.93 -14.86
C ALA A 142 -8.13 -3.04 -13.62
N ILE A 143 -7.19 -2.11 -13.39
CA ILE A 143 -7.12 -1.31 -12.17
C ILE A 143 -8.47 -0.65 -11.84
N SER A 144 -9.14 -0.07 -12.83
CA SER A 144 -10.46 0.57 -12.65
C SER A 144 -11.60 -0.43 -12.40
N GLN A 145 -11.38 -1.72 -12.72
CA GLN A 145 -12.34 -2.81 -12.60
C GLN A 145 -12.09 -3.69 -11.37
N LEU A 146 -11.03 -3.41 -10.60
CA LEU A 146 -10.74 -4.14 -9.37
C LEU A 146 -11.96 -4.14 -8.45
N PRO A 147 -12.27 -5.28 -7.81
CA PRO A 147 -13.36 -5.35 -6.85
C PRO A 147 -13.06 -4.49 -5.61
N HIS A 148 -14.12 -4.01 -4.95
CA HIS A 148 -14.00 -3.44 -3.62
C HIS A 148 -13.64 -4.55 -2.61
N PRO A 149 -12.72 -4.34 -1.63
CA PRO A 149 -11.97 -3.10 -1.34
C PRO A 149 -10.64 -2.95 -2.10
N ALA A 150 -10.24 -3.92 -2.91
CA ALA A 150 -8.93 -3.93 -3.57
C ALA A 150 -8.68 -2.66 -4.40
N ARG A 151 -9.69 -2.16 -5.10
CA ARG A 151 -9.58 -0.92 -5.88
C ARG A 151 -9.26 0.29 -5.01
N GLU A 152 -9.93 0.44 -3.88
CA GLU A 152 -9.70 1.56 -2.97
C GLU A 152 -8.31 1.50 -2.36
N SER A 153 -7.89 0.31 -1.91
CA SER A 153 -6.57 0.08 -1.33
C SER A 153 -5.45 0.27 -2.34
N TRP A 154 -5.69 -0.09 -3.63
CA TRP A 154 -4.74 0.17 -4.71
C TRP A 154 -4.53 1.68 -4.90
N PHE A 155 -5.60 2.45 -5.10
CA PHE A 155 -5.49 3.88 -5.33
C PHE A 155 -4.95 4.64 -4.11
N ALA A 156 -5.32 4.23 -2.90
CA ALA A 156 -4.77 4.83 -1.68
C ALA A 156 -3.25 4.63 -1.60
N PHE A 157 -2.75 3.44 -1.95
CA PHE A 157 -1.32 3.13 -1.98
C PHE A 157 -0.59 3.96 -3.05
N ASP A 158 -1.10 3.97 -4.29
CA ASP A 158 -0.51 4.69 -5.41
C ASP A 158 -0.40 6.20 -5.09
N HIS A 159 -1.50 6.81 -4.68
CA HIS A 159 -1.56 8.24 -4.36
C HIS A 159 -0.75 8.62 -3.12
N TYR A 160 -0.67 7.76 -2.10
CA TYR A 160 0.11 8.05 -0.91
C TYR A 160 1.58 8.25 -1.24
N TYR A 161 2.15 7.41 -2.09
CA TYR A 161 3.58 7.44 -2.41
C TYR A 161 3.96 8.41 -3.53
N SER A 162 3.04 8.77 -4.40
CA SER A 162 3.32 9.61 -5.55
C SER A 162 2.93 11.08 -5.35
N ASP A 163 1.69 11.35 -4.99
CA ASP A 163 1.10 12.70 -5.05
C ASP A 163 1.82 13.73 -4.17
N ARG A 164 2.28 13.34 -2.99
CA ARG A 164 2.96 14.24 -2.05
C ARG A 164 4.30 14.78 -2.54
N TYR A 165 4.92 14.08 -3.49
CA TYR A 165 6.22 14.48 -4.01
C TYR A 165 6.14 15.27 -5.32
N PHE A 166 4.99 15.27 -6.00
CA PHE A 166 4.86 15.87 -7.33
C PHE A 166 5.19 17.35 -7.37
N VAL A 167 4.75 18.13 -6.39
CA VAL A 167 5.05 19.57 -6.33
C VAL A 167 6.55 19.79 -6.15
N MET A 168 7.17 19.11 -5.18
CA MET A 168 8.60 19.21 -4.90
C MET A 168 9.44 18.79 -6.12
N LEU A 169 9.08 17.69 -6.79
CA LEU A 169 9.79 17.23 -7.98
C LEU A 169 9.63 18.18 -9.15
N ALA A 170 8.46 18.77 -9.35
CA ALA A 170 8.23 19.75 -10.40
C ALA A 170 9.05 21.05 -10.16
N GLU A 171 9.17 21.49 -8.91
CA GLU A 171 10.02 22.64 -8.53
C GLU A 171 11.50 22.32 -8.74
N GLU A 172 11.95 21.14 -8.34
CA GLU A 172 13.33 20.69 -8.56
C GLU A 172 13.68 20.60 -10.05
N LEU A 173 12.75 20.10 -10.88
CA LEU A 173 12.91 20.08 -12.34
C LEU A 173 13.00 21.49 -12.93
N ARG A 174 12.17 22.42 -12.45
CA ARG A 174 12.23 23.83 -12.83
C ARG A 174 13.61 24.43 -12.52
N ASP A 175 14.07 24.26 -11.28
CA ASP A 175 15.25 24.92 -10.75
C ASP A 175 16.55 24.36 -11.35
N ARG A 176 16.59 23.08 -11.70
CA ARG A 176 17.78 22.43 -12.27
C ARG A 176 17.82 22.39 -13.78
N LEU A 177 16.68 22.14 -14.44
CA LEU A 177 16.65 21.82 -15.86
C LEU A 177 15.78 22.80 -16.67
N ASN A 178 14.66 23.23 -16.13
CA ASN A 178 13.64 24.06 -16.78
C ASN A 178 13.40 23.69 -18.25
N PRO A 179 13.02 22.42 -18.53
CA PRO A 179 12.94 21.91 -19.88
C PRO A 179 11.81 22.55 -20.68
N GLN A 180 11.99 22.70 -21.99
CA GLN A 180 10.93 23.18 -22.89
C GLN A 180 9.87 22.11 -23.17
N THR A 181 10.28 20.85 -23.17
CA THR A 181 9.41 19.67 -23.37
C THR A 181 9.72 18.62 -22.32
N LEU A 182 8.67 17.96 -21.81
CA LEU A 182 8.74 16.91 -20.82
C LEU A 182 7.83 15.75 -21.24
N PHE A 183 8.32 14.52 -21.12
CA PHE A 183 7.52 13.32 -21.24
C PHE A 183 7.25 12.74 -19.84
N ASP A 184 5.97 12.60 -19.49
CA ASP A 184 5.49 11.96 -18.26
C ASP A 184 5.07 10.53 -18.61
N VAL A 185 6.03 9.58 -18.46
CA VAL A 185 5.83 8.18 -18.83
C VAL A 185 5.20 7.42 -17.70
N GLY A 186 4.03 6.79 -17.94
CA GLY A 186 3.20 6.19 -16.89
C GLY A 186 2.50 7.24 -16.05
N GLY A 187 2.12 8.37 -16.65
CA GLY A 187 1.60 9.55 -15.95
C GLY A 187 0.21 9.40 -15.36
N ASN A 188 -0.43 8.23 -15.54
CA ASN A 188 -1.71 7.82 -14.95
C ASN A 188 -2.80 8.91 -15.10
N THR A 189 -3.23 9.54 -14.02
CA THR A 189 -4.29 10.57 -14.03
C THR A 189 -3.79 11.97 -14.39
N GLY A 190 -2.49 12.14 -14.72
CA GLY A 190 -1.87 13.40 -15.12
C GLY A 190 -1.57 14.38 -13.99
N LYS A 191 -1.56 13.94 -12.73
CA LYS A 191 -1.29 14.81 -11.58
C LYS A 191 0.13 15.37 -11.58
N PHE A 192 1.14 14.55 -11.95
CA PHE A 192 2.51 15.04 -12.07
C PHE A 192 2.66 15.99 -13.24
N ALA A 193 2.07 15.66 -14.39
CA ALA A 193 2.00 16.57 -15.54
C ALA A 193 1.43 17.95 -15.15
N ALA A 194 0.33 17.97 -14.38
CA ALA A 194 -0.27 19.22 -13.90
C ALA A 194 0.65 20.01 -12.96
N ALA A 195 1.37 19.33 -12.05
CA ALA A 195 2.35 19.95 -11.18
C ALA A 195 3.50 20.61 -11.99
N CYS A 196 4.02 19.87 -13.00
CA CYS A 196 5.05 20.40 -13.90
C CYS A 196 4.57 21.60 -14.71
N LEU A 197 3.37 21.53 -15.30
CA LEU A 197 2.79 22.63 -16.07
C LEU A 197 2.55 23.89 -15.26
N LYS A 198 2.19 23.72 -13.98
CA LYS A 198 2.03 24.81 -13.02
C LYS A 198 3.38 25.43 -12.62
N ALA A 199 4.37 24.59 -12.34
CA ALA A 199 5.70 25.05 -11.90
C ALA A 199 6.52 25.69 -13.04
N MET A 200 6.33 25.24 -14.28
CA MET A 200 7.12 25.62 -15.46
C MET A 200 6.21 26.18 -16.57
N PRO A 201 5.93 27.51 -16.59
CA PRO A 201 4.96 28.11 -17.53
C PRO A 201 5.28 27.99 -19.02
N GLN A 202 6.56 27.70 -19.38
CA GLN A 202 6.99 27.58 -20.78
C GLN A 202 7.11 26.12 -21.24
N THR A 203 6.99 25.17 -20.32
CA THR A 203 7.13 23.74 -20.60
C THR A 203 5.87 23.16 -21.26
N ARG A 204 6.05 22.34 -22.28
CA ARG A 204 5.02 21.47 -22.84
C ARG A 204 5.18 20.08 -22.23
N VAL A 205 4.09 19.45 -21.80
CA VAL A 205 4.12 18.09 -21.24
C VAL A 205 3.29 17.16 -22.12
N THR A 206 3.89 16.03 -22.50
CA THR A 206 3.19 14.91 -23.13
C THR A 206 3.15 13.75 -22.14
N LEU A 207 1.96 13.40 -21.69
CA LEU A 207 1.72 12.19 -20.92
C LEU A 207 1.74 10.99 -21.86
N ILE A 208 2.47 9.94 -21.49
CA ILE A 208 2.56 8.69 -22.26
C ILE A 208 2.08 7.55 -21.38
N ASP A 209 0.97 6.93 -21.75
CA ASP A 209 0.36 5.85 -20.97
C ASP A 209 -0.56 4.99 -21.84
N LEU A 210 -1.19 3.98 -21.24
CA LEU A 210 -2.22 3.18 -21.90
C LEU A 210 -3.42 4.03 -22.31
N PRO A 211 -4.17 3.64 -23.35
CA PRO A 211 -5.32 4.43 -23.87
C PRO A 211 -6.31 4.88 -22.80
N GLN A 212 -6.63 4.00 -21.84
CA GLN A 212 -7.59 4.29 -20.78
C GLN A 212 -7.07 5.36 -19.81
N GLN A 213 -5.77 5.32 -19.44
CA GLN A 213 -5.13 6.33 -18.61
C GLN A 213 -5.01 7.65 -19.34
N CYS A 214 -4.64 7.65 -20.61
CA CYS A 214 -4.65 8.86 -21.45
C CYS A 214 -6.02 9.52 -21.49
N ALA A 215 -7.08 8.74 -21.69
CA ALA A 215 -8.46 9.25 -21.66
C ALA A 215 -8.83 9.83 -20.29
N THR A 216 -8.43 9.18 -19.20
CA THR A 216 -8.64 9.64 -17.83
C THR A 216 -7.91 10.95 -17.57
N ALA A 217 -6.64 11.06 -17.95
CA ALA A 217 -5.85 12.28 -17.81
C ALA A 217 -6.45 13.43 -18.63
N CYS A 218 -6.82 13.20 -19.89
CA CYS A 218 -7.44 14.22 -20.75
C CYS A 218 -8.77 14.76 -20.21
N SER A 219 -9.52 13.94 -19.47
CA SER A 219 -10.78 14.35 -18.82
C SER A 219 -10.59 14.97 -17.43
N ASN A 220 -9.37 14.94 -16.88
CA ASN A 220 -9.10 15.46 -15.56
C ASN A 220 -9.11 16.98 -15.53
N SER A 221 -10.02 17.56 -14.74
CA SER A 221 -10.20 19.01 -14.61
C SER A 221 -8.95 19.78 -14.16
N ILE A 222 -8.00 19.12 -13.47
CA ILE A 222 -6.75 19.75 -13.05
C ILE A 222 -5.85 20.14 -14.22
N LEU A 223 -5.99 19.48 -15.38
CA LEU A 223 -5.23 19.75 -16.60
C LEU A 223 -5.93 20.77 -17.53
N ALA A 224 -7.20 21.04 -17.33
CA ALA A 224 -7.97 21.99 -18.16
C ALA A 224 -7.32 23.38 -18.32
N PRO A 225 -6.71 23.99 -17.27
CA PRO A 225 -6.02 25.28 -17.40
C PRO A 225 -4.78 25.25 -18.29
N PHE A 226 -4.29 24.08 -18.67
CA PHE A 226 -3.03 23.86 -19.39
C PHE A 226 -3.24 23.17 -20.74
N ALA A 227 -4.48 23.15 -21.25
CA ALA A 227 -4.83 22.41 -22.48
C ALA A 227 -4.00 22.82 -23.73
N ASP A 228 -3.45 24.04 -23.74
CA ASP A 228 -2.56 24.54 -24.80
C ASP A 228 -1.13 23.95 -24.75
N ARG A 229 -0.73 23.41 -23.60
CA ARG A 229 0.62 22.89 -23.33
C ARG A 229 0.64 21.43 -22.88
N PHE A 230 -0.54 20.80 -22.74
CA PHE A 230 -0.71 19.39 -22.39
C PHE A 230 -1.14 18.57 -23.60
N SER A 231 -0.55 17.40 -23.74
CA SER A 231 -1.00 16.37 -24.70
C SER A 231 -0.84 14.98 -24.09
N ALA A 232 -1.53 13.99 -24.63
CA ALA A 232 -1.38 12.59 -24.26
C ALA A 232 -1.04 11.76 -25.51
N ALA A 233 -0.20 10.74 -25.32
CA ALA A 233 0.17 9.77 -26.34
C ALA A 233 -0.04 8.36 -25.80
N GLU A 234 -0.84 7.57 -26.53
CA GLU A 234 -1.19 6.21 -26.16
C GLU A 234 -0.08 5.25 -26.57
N VAL A 235 0.55 4.60 -25.59
CA VAL A 235 1.60 3.59 -25.81
C VAL A 235 1.41 2.44 -24.83
N ASP A 236 1.34 1.22 -25.37
CA ASP A 236 1.37 -0.01 -24.59
C ASP A 236 2.78 -0.62 -24.66
N TRP A 237 3.60 -0.31 -23.67
CA TRP A 237 5.00 -0.78 -23.60
C TRP A 237 5.16 -2.29 -23.48
N LEU A 238 4.08 -3.03 -23.22
CA LEU A 238 4.09 -4.49 -23.12
C LEU A 238 3.81 -5.16 -24.48
N LYS A 239 3.37 -4.39 -25.48
CA LYS A 239 3.13 -4.90 -26.84
C LYS A 239 4.27 -4.44 -27.73
N PRO A 240 5.00 -5.38 -28.36
CA PRO A 240 5.93 -5.00 -29.43
C PRO A 240 5.14 -4.41 -30.60
N ASP A 241 5.69 -3.35 -31.22
CA ASP A 241 5.21 -2.80 -32.49
C ASP A 241 5.24 -3.82 -33.61
#